data_384e1287c42908376664f14d73e14046
#
_entry.id   384e1287c42908376664f14d73e14046
#
_cell.length_a   1.000
_cell.length_b   1.000
_cell.length_c   1.000
_cell.angle_alpha   90.00
_cell.angle_beta   90.00
_cell.angle_gamma   90.00
#
_symmetry.space_group_name_H-M   'P 1'
#
loop_
_entity.id
_entity.type
_entity.pdbx_description
1 polymer ?
#
loop_
_entity_poly.entity_id
_entity_poly.type
_entity_poly.pdbx_seq_one_letter_code
_entity_poly.pdbx_strand_id
1 'polypeptide(L)'
;MKKAFAAISALLVILLLAGVGYWYFFASMLCLPKGEPVASYASPYSDARLEVYRVDGGATTDTAIRGCVVFDNGKGKNIYWNYHESEADVQWLDAETVQMNGIVLNIHHDVFDFRRQ
;
A
#
# COMPACT_ATOMS: atom_id res chain seq x y z
N MET A 1 -40.81 -24.71 0.39
CA MET A 1 -40.51 -23.53 -0.39
C MET A 1 -39.86 -22.42 0.41
N LYS A 2 -40.35 -22.05 1.59
CA LYS A 2 -39.76 -21.00 2.43
C LYS A 2 -38.31 -21.29 2.83
N LYS A 3 -37.97 -22.53 3.15
CA LYS A 3 -36.61 -22.94 3.53
C LYS A 3 -35.60 -22.81 2.37
N ALA A 4 -36.00 -23.22 1.16
CA ALA A 4 -35.16 -23.09 -0.03
C ALA A 4 -34.92 -21.63 -0.39
N PHE A 5 -35.93 -20.79 -0.28
CA PHE A 5 -35.82 -19.35 -0.55
C PHE A 5 -34.88 -18.67 0.46
N ALA A 6 -34.98 -19.00 1.74
CA ALA A 6 -34.10 -18.48 2.77
C ALA A 6 -32.63 -18.92 2.54
N ALA A 7 -32.43 -20.17 2.15
CA ALA A 7 -31.08 -20.68 1.84
C ALA A 7 -30.45 -19.98 0.64
N ILE A 8 -31.23 -19.71 -0.40
CA ILE A 8 -30.76 -18.99 -1.59
C ILE A 8 -30.41 -17.54 -1.24
N SER A 9 -31.27 -16.87 -0.44
CA SER A 9 -31.01 -15.52 0.02
C SER A 9 -29.75 -15.43 0.88
N ALA A 10 -29.54 -16.36 1.79
CA ALA A 10 -28.34 -16.42 2.62
C ALA A 10 -27.08 -16.63 1.76
N LEU A 11 -27.15 -17.51 0.76
CA LEU A 11 -26.04 -17.74 -0.15
C LEU A 11 -25.68 -16.49 -0.95
N LEU A 12 -26.68 -15.76 -1.45
CA LEU A 12 -26.45 -14.51 -2.19
C LEU A 12 -25.78 -13.45 -1.31
N VAL A 13 -26.20 -13.32 -0.06
CA VAL A 13 -25.59 -12.37 0.89
C VAL A 13 -24.12 -12.75 1.16
N ILE A 14 -23.83 -14.04 1.37
CA ILE A 14 -22.49 -14.52 1.60
C ILE A 14 -21.59 -14.23 0.38
N LEU A 15 -22.08 -14.48 -0.83
CA LEU A 15 -21.32 -14.22 -2.06
C LEU A 15 -21.06 -12.72 -2.23
N LEU A 16 -22.04 -11.87 -1.91
CA LEU A 16 -21.89 -10.42 -1.98
C LEU A 16 -20.83 -9.94 -0.99
N LEU A 17 -20.88 -10.38 0.25
CA LEU A 17 -19.90 -10.03 1.28
C LEU A 17 -18.50 -10.51 0.92
N ALA A 18 -18.38 -11.73 0.40
CA ALA A 18 -17.11 -12.26 -0.06
C ALA A 18 -16.54 -11.44 -1.21
N GLY A 19 -17.37 -11.03 -2.17
CA GLY A 19 -16.95 -10.19 -3.29
C GLY A 19 -16.49 -8.81 -2.86
N VAL A 20 -17.23 -8.17 -1.95
CA VAL A 20 -16.85 -6.86 -1.40
C VAL A 20 -15.57 -6.96 -0.58
N GLY A 21 -15.42 -7.98 0.25
CA GLY A 21 -14.21 -8.22 1.03
C GLY A 21 -13.00 -8.47 0.15
N TYR A 22 -13.14 -9.28 -0.89
CA TYR A 22 -12.09 -9.56 -1.85
C TYR A 22 -11.65 -8.29 -2.59
N TRP A 23 -12.61 -7.51 -3.08
CA TRP A 23 -12.32 -6.24 -3.76
C TRP A 23 -11.61 -5.26 -2.83
N TYR A 24 -12.11 -5.10 -1.61
CA TYR A 24 -11.50 -4.22 -0.61
C TYR A 24 -10.05 -4.63 -0.32
N PHE A 25 -9.80 -5.93 -0.14
CA PHE A 25 -8.46 -6.45 0.14
C PHE A 25 -7.49 -6.15 -1.00
N PHE A 26 -7.90 -6.39 -2.27
CA PHE A 26 -7.05 -6.12 -3.43
C PHE A 26 -6.88 -4.63 -3.74
N ALA A 27 -7.84 -3.80 -3.40
CA ALA A 27 -7.74 -2.35 -3.59
C ALA A 27 -7.02 -1.66 -2.44
N SER A 28 -6.76 -2.36 -1.35
CA SER A 28 -6.11 -1.83 -0.16
C SER A 28 -4.60 -1.71 -0.36
N MET A 29 -3.98 -0.73 0.30
CA MET A 29 -2.52 -0.62 0.39
C MET A 29 -1.88 -1.79 1.16
N LEU A 30 -2.66 -2.60 1.84
CA LEU A 30 -2.17 -3.78 2.54
C LEU A 30 -1.81 -4.93 1.60
N CYS A 31 -2.37 -4.94 0.40
CA CYS A 31 -2.23 -6.04 -0.57
C CYS A 31 -1.45 -5.59 -1.82
N LEU A 32 -0.34 -4.88 -1.60
CA LEU A 32 0.55 -4.50 -2.69
C LEU A 32 1.58 -5.59 -2.97
N PRO A 33 2.05 -5.71 -4.23
CA PRO A 33 3.17 -6.59 -4.55
C PRO A 33 4.39 -6.23 -3.71
N LYS A 34 5.10 -7.23 -3.23
CA LYS A 34 6.26 -7.03 -2.36
C LYS A 34 7.38 -6.29 -3.08
N GLY A 35 7.71 -6.72 -4.28
CA GLY A 35 8.77 -6.10 -5.06
C GLY A 35 10.16 -6.42 -4.56
N GLU A 36 11.13 -5.72 -5.12
CA GLU A 36 12.56 -5.85 -4.84
C GLU A 36 13.02 -4.70 -3.95
N PRO A 37 13.70 -4.97 -2.82
CA PRO A 37 14.21 -3.88 -1.99
C PRO A 37 15.29 -3.09 -2.75
N VAL A 38 15.09 -1.78 -2.83
CA VAL A 38 16.00 -0.87 -3.53
C VAL A 38 16.84 -0.08 -2.53
N ALA A 39 16.22 0.43 -1.47
CA ALA A 39 16.89 1.29 -0.50
C ALA A 39 16.12 1.31 0.82
N SER A 40 16.81 1.72 1.87
CA SER A 40 16.21 1.97 3.18
C SER A 40 16.72 3.29 3.71
N TYR A 41 15.80 4.13 4.19
CA TYR A 41 16.11 5.48 4.67
C TYR A 41 15.69 5.59 6.13
N ALA A 42 16.66 5.50 7.02
CA ALA A 42 16.39 5.69 8.45
C ALA A 42 16.09 7.16 8.74
N SER A 43 15.08 7.40 9.58
CA SER A 43 14.77 8.75 10.00
C SER A 43 15.86 9.27 10.96
N PRO A 44 16.41 10.47 10.71
CA PRO A 44 17.32 11.11 11.66
C PRO A 44 16.60 11.69 12.88
N TYR A 45 15.26 11.67 12.88
CA TYR A 45 14.42 12.30 13.91
C TYR A 45 13.72 11.29 14.82
N SER A 46 13.65 10.01 14.41
CA SER A 46 12.94 8.97 15.16
C SER A 46 13.51 7.59 14.83
N ASP A 47 12.96 6.53 15.43
CA ASP A 47 13.37 5.15 15.18
C ASP A 47 12.67 4.54 13.95
N ALA A 48 11.85 5.30 13.24
CA ALA A 48 11.20 4.85 12.02
C ALA A 48 12.18 4.84 10.83
N ARG A 49 11.90 3.97 9.87
CA ARG A 49 12.64 3.95 8.61
C ARG A 49 11.67 3.79 7.45
N LEU A 50 12.03 4.32 6.29
CA LEU A 50 11.28 4.12 5.06
C LEU A 50 12.02 3.11 4.19
N GLU A 51 11.35 2.01 3.90
CA GLU A 51 11.86 1.01 2.96
C GLU A 51 11.23 1.21 1.60
N VAL A 52 12.07 1.28 0.57
CA VAL A 52 11.64 1.49 -0.81
C VAL A 52 11.82 0.19 -1.57
N TYR A 53 10.75 -0.23 -2.25
CA TYR A 53 10.71 -1.43 -3.08
C TYR A 53 10.35 -1.05 -4.50
N ARG A 54 11.00 -1.70 -5.46
CA ARG A 54 10.66 -1.57 -6.86
C ARG A 54 9.91 -2.81 -7.31
N VAL A 55 8.76 -2.60 -7.94
CA VAL A 55 7.94 -3.67 -8.49
C VAL A 55 8.04 -3.59 -10.01
N ASP A 56 8.64 -4.60 -10.62
CA ASP A 56 8.72 -4.71 -12.07
C ASP A 56 7.47 -5.45 -12.54
N GLY A 57 6.67 -4.78 -13.37
CA GLY A 57 5.41 -5.31 -13.90
C GLY A 57 5.58 -6.23 -15.11
N GLY A 58 6.79 -6.52 -15.53
CA GLY A 58 7.07 -7.35 -16.71
C GLY A 58 7.08 -6.56 -18.02
N ALA A 59 6.98 -7.27 -19.14
CA ALA A 59 7.19 -6.70 -20.48
C ALA A 59 6.09 -5.73 -20.93
N THR A 60 4.89 -5.81 -20.35
CA THR A 60 3.72 -5.03 -20.77
C THR A 60 3.35 -3.93 -19.80
N THR A 61 3.97 -3.88 -18.62
CA THR A 61 3.69 -2.89 -17.58
C THR A 61 4.99 -2.22 -17.16
N ASP A 62 4.87 -0.97 -16.77
CA ASP A 62 6.01 -0.19 -16.30
C ASP A 62 6.35 -0.51 -14.85
N THR A 63 7.49 -0.02 -14.40
CA THR A 63 7.96 -0.20 -13.03
C THR A 63 7.17 0.69 -12.06
N ALA A 64 6.91 0.18 -10.86
CA ALA A 64 6.26 0.92 -9.79
C ALA A 64 7.17 0.99 -8.55
N ILE A 65 6.98 2.03 -7.76
CA ILE A 65 7.68 2.23 -6.49
C ILE A 65 6.70 2.09 -5.34
N ARG A 66 7.07 1.27 -4.37
CA ARG A 66 6.33 1.09 -3.12
C ARG A 66 7.16 1.60 -1.95
N GLY A 67 6.60 2.52 -1.18
CA GLY A 67 7.22 3.03 0.04
C GLY A 67 6.52 2.47 1.27
N CYS A 68 7.28 1.84 2.14
CA CYS A 68 6.78 1.24 3.38
C CYS A 68 7.53 1.84 4.57
N VAL A 69 6.77 2.44 5.49
CA VAL A 69 7.34 2.90 6.76
C VAL A 69 7.34 1.75 7.75
N VAL A 70 8.50 1.49 8.35
CA VAL A 70 8.62 0.51 9.44
C VAL A 70 8.86 1.28 10.72
N PHE A 71 7.95 1.09 11.68
CA PHE A 71 8.01 1.75 12.98
C PHE A 71 8.94 1.00 13.95
N ASP A 72 9.22 1.61 15.08
CA ASP A 72 10.09 1.06 16.12
C ASP A 72 9.61 -0.29 16.68
N ASN A 73 8.28 -0.51 16.66
CA ASN A 73 7.68 -1.79 17.08
C ASN A 73 7.75 -2.90 16.01
N GLY A 74 8.39 -2.63 14.87
CA GLY A 74 8.52 -3.58 13.77
C GLY A 74 7.34 -3.64 12.83
N LYS A 75 6.28 -2.90 13.09
CA LYS A 75 5.11 -2.86 12.19
C LYS A 75 5.39 -2.00 10.97
N GLY A 76 4.99 -2.49 9.81
CA GLY A 76 5.12 -1.79 8.54
C GLY A 76 3.80 -1.24 8.06
N LYS A 77 3.86 -0.11 7.36
CA LYS A 77 2.72 0.53 6.73
C LYS A 77 3.11 1.03 5.35
N ASN A 78 2.39 0.59 4.31
CA ASN A 78 2.57 1.12 2.96
C ASN A 78 1.95 2.51 2.89
N ILE A 79 2.76 3.52 2.56
CA ILE A 79 2.30 4.91 2.45
C ILE A 79 2.44 5.48 1.03
N TYR A 80 3.17 4.79 0.16
CA TYR A 80 3.44 5.28 -1.19
C TYR A 80 3.34 4.14 -2.19
N TRP A 81 2.54 4.35 -3.24
CA TRP A 81 2.43 3.43 -4.36
C TRP A 81 2.23 4.26 -5.63
N ASN A 82 3.26 4.29 -6.47
CA ASN A 82 3.19 5.03 -7.72
C ASN A 82 3.75 4.22 -8.88
N TYR A 83 3.11 4.39 -10.02
CA TYR A 83 3.43 3.72 -11.27
C TYR A 83 4.28 4.64 -12.16
N HIS A 84 4.96 4.08 -13.14
CA HIS A 84 5.87 4.81 -14.02
C HIS A 84 7.05 5.45 -13.29
N GLU A 85 7.48 4.85 -12.20
CA GLU A 85 8.67 5.27 -11.45
C GLU A 85 9.60 4.08 -11.28
N SER A 86 10.90 4.31 -11.46
CA SER A 86 11.95 3.30 -11.25
C SER A 86 12.90 3.66 -10.11
N GLU A 87 12.83 4.89 -9.63
CA GLU A 87 13.68 5.42 -8.57
C GLU A 87 12.85 6.21 -7.58
N ALA A 88 13.36 6.33 -6.36
CA ALA A 88 12.74 7.14 -5.32
C ALA A 88 13.75 8.12 -4.74
N ASP A 89 13.39 9.40 -4.75
CA ASP A 89 14.10 10.45 -4.03
C ASP A 89 13.39 10.65 -2.70
N VAL A 90 14.04 10.26 -1.60
CA VAL A 90 13.45 10.24 -0.27
C VAL A 90 14.20 11.21 0.64
N GLN A 91 13.43 12.04 1.33
CA GLN A 91 13.96 12.96 2.31
C GLN A 91 13.03 13.01 3.53
N TRP A 92 13.58 12.77 4.71
CA TRP A 92 12.86 12.97 5.96
C TRP A 92 12.84 14.47 6.29
N LEU A 93 11.65 15.01 6.52
CA LEU A 93 11.47 16.42 6.85
C LEU A 93 11.38 16.63 8.35
N ASP A 94 10.76 15.72 9.07
CA ASP A 94 10.69 15.68 10.54
C ASP A 94 10.40 14.24 11.00
N ALA A 95 10.11 14.06 12.30
CA ALA A 95 9.88 12.72 12.88
C ALA A 95 8.65 12.02 12.31
N GLU A 96 7.71 12.76 11.72
CA GLU A 96 6.43 12.23 11.23
C GLU A 96 6.21 12.47 9.74
N THR A 97 7.12 13.17 9.06
CA THR A 97 6.91 13.60 7.68
C THR A 97 8.09 13.19 6.81
N VAL A 98 7.78 12.57 5.69
CA VAL A 98 8.75 12.17 4.68
C VAL A 98 8.31 12.69 3.32
N GLN A 99 9.27 13.07 2.50
CA GLN A 99 9.03 13.47 1.12
C GLN A 99 9.55 12.39 0.18
N MET A 100 8.67 11.89 -0.69
CA MET A 100 9.01 10.91 -1.72
C MET A 100 8.70 11.47 -3.09
N ASN A 101 9.72 11.62 -3.94
CA ASN A 101 9.57 12.12 -5.31
C ASN A 101 8.74 13.41 -5.39
N GLY A 102 8.98 14.32 -4.45
CA GLY A 102 8.29 15.60 -4.37
C GLY A 102 6.95 15.58 -3.63
N ILE A 103 6.48 14.42 -3.21
CA ILE A 103 5.21 14.28 -2.48
C ILE A 103 5.49 14.19 -0.99
N VAL A 104 4.92 15.12 -0.23
CA VAL A 104 5.09 15.19 1.23
C VAL A 104 3.99 14.37 1.90
N LEU A 105 4.39 13.42 2.74
CA LEU A 105 3.48 12.49 3.39
C LEU A 105 3.74 12.45 4.89
N ASN A 106 2.66 12.56 5.68
CA ASN A 106 2.69 12.24 7.10
C ASN A 106 2.58 10.73 7.26
N ILE A 107 3.51 10.11 7.94
CA ILE A 107 3.60 8.65 8.06
C ILE A 107 2.44 8.02 8.81
N HIS A 108 1.68 8.80 9.57
CA HIS A 108 0.52 8.31 10.33
C HIS A 108 -0.81 8.52 9.62
N HIS A 109 -0.92 9.54 8.76
CA HIS A 109 -2.20 9.99 8.23
C HIS A 109 -2.28 9.97 6.71
N ASP A 110 -1.17 10.11 6.00
CA ASP A 110 -1.17 10.28 4.56
C ASP A 110 -0.78 9.00 3.85
N VAL A 111 -1.44 8.74 2.73
CA VAL A 111 -1.14 7.63 1.82
C VAL A 111 -1.28 8.16 0.40
N PHE A 112 -0.26 7.95 -0.40
CA PHE A 112 -0.31 8.24 -1.83
C PHE A 112 -0.47 6.93 -2.60
N ASP A 113 -1.59 6.78 -3.27
CA ASP A 113 -1.89 5.62 -4.12
C ASP A 113 -2.37 6.14 -5.47
N PHE A 114 -1.55 5.96 -6.52
CA PHE A 114 -1.85 6.48 -7.85
C PHE A 114 -3.16 5.93 -8.43
N ARG A 115 -3.61 4.77 -7.96
CA ARG A 115 -4.86 4.16 -8.41
C ARG A 115 -6.10 4.93 -7.96
N ARG A 116 -5.95 5.83 -7.00
CA ARG A 116 -7.04 6.58 -6.37
C ARG A 116 -6.94 8.09 -6.59
N GLN A 117 -5.99 8.51 -7.43
CA GLN A 117 -5.78 9.93 -7.75
C GLN A 117 -6.55 10.35 -9.00
#